data_1a84adbbb9fa945627d1d9264c764111
#
_entry.id   1a84adbbb9fa945627d1d9264c764111
#
_cell.length_a   1.000
_cell.length_b   1.000
_cell.length_c   1.000
_cell.angle_alpha   90.00
_cell.angle_beta   90.00
_cell.angle_gamma   90.00
#
_symmetry.space_group_name_H-M   'P 1'
#
loop_
_entity.id
_entity.type
_entity.pdbx_description
1 polymer ?
#
loop_
_entity_poly.entity_id
_entity_poly.type
_entity_poly.pdbx_seq_one_letter_code
_entity_poly.pdbx_strand_id
1 'polypeptide(L)'
;MNPDDQFLARAIELARQGSECGEGGPFGAVIVRDGKIIAEGWNRVVASHDPTAHAEIGAIREACAGLASFHLPGCTLYASSEPCPMCLSAAYWARIERIVFANSRAEAAAIGFCDDELYC
;
A
#
# COMPACT_ATOMS: atom_id res chain seq x y z
N MET A 1 13.37 -17.92 -5.31
CA MET A 1 12.67 -16.62 -5.41
C MET A 1 12.82 -15.86 -4.11
N ASN A 2 13.17 -14.58 -4.20
CA ASN A 2 13.25 -13.71 -3.02
C ASN A 2 11.84 -13.59 -2.41
N PRO A 3 11.68 -13.77 -1.08
CA PRO A 3 10.37 -13.60 -0.44
C PRO A 3 9.71 -12.25 -0.73
N ASP A 4 10.49 -11.19 -0.92
CA ASP A 4 9.95 -9.87 -1.28
C ASP A 4 9.19 -9.91 -2.60
N ASP A 5 9.68 -10.67 -3.58
CA ASP A 5 9.04 -10.76 -4.90
C ASP A 5 7.65 -11.38 -4.81
N GLN A 6 7.46 -12.36 -3.93
CA GLN A 6 6.18 -13.01 -3.71
C GLN A 6 5.15 -12.02 -3.16
N PHE A 7 5.55 -11.21 -2.19
CA PHE A 7 4.64 -10.25 -1.57
C PHE A 7 4.36 -9.06 -2.48
N LEU A 8 5.37 -8.62 -3.25
CA LEU A 8 5.15 -7.58 -4.27
C LEU A 8 4.19 -8.07 -5.35
N ALA A 9 4.30 -9.35 -5.76
CA ALA A 9 3.38 -9.93 -6.75
C ALA A 9 1.94 -9.89 -6.24
N ARG A 10 1.73 -10.15 -4.93
CA ARG A 10 0.38 -10.08 -4.35
C ARG A 10 -0.14 -8.65 -4.34
N ALA A 11 0.70 -7.67 -3.99
CA ALA A 11 0.31 -6.26 -4.02
C ALA A 11 -0.09 -5.82 -5.44
N ILE A 12 0.66 -6.26 -6.45
CA ILE A 12 0.36 -5.98 -7.86
C ILE A 12 -0.96 -6.62 -8.27
N GLU A 13 -1.23 -7.85 -7.84
CA GLU A 13 -2.49 -8.54 -8.14
C GLU A 13 -3.69 -7.80 -7.53
N LEU A 14 -3.55 -7.32 -6.30
CA LEU A 14 -4.59 -6.51 -5.66
C LEU A 14 -4.82 -5.20 -6.43
N ALA A 15 -3.75 -4.58 -6.91
CA ALA A 15 -3.85 -3.37 -7.74
C ALA A 15 -4.68 -3.64 -8.99
N ARG A 16 -4.44 -4.75 -9.66
CA ARG A 16 -5.15 -5.14 -10.87
C ARG A 16 -6.63 -5.40 -10.57
N GLN A 17 -6.91 -6.20 -9.55
CA GLN A 17 -8.28 -6.57 -9.20
C GLN A 17 -9.12 -5.36 -8.82
N GLY A 18 -8.59 -4.48 -7.97
CA GLY A 18 -9.31 -3.28 -7.53
C GLY A 18 -9.58 -2.33 -8.69
N SER A 19 -8.62 -2.16 -9.58
CA SER A 19 -8.76 -1.30 -10.75
C SER A 19 -9.79 -1.86 -11.73
N GLU A 20 -9.75 -3.15 -12.00
CA GLU A 20 -10.70 -3.81 -12.90
C GLU A 20 -12.12 -3.76 -12.38
N CYS A 21 -12.30 -3.80 -11.05
CA CYS A 21 -13.61 -3.66 -10.43
C CYS A 21 -14.08 -2.21 -10.31
N GLY A 22 -13.28 -1.24 -10.76
CA GLY A 22 -13.65 0.17 -10.74
C GLY A 22 -13.64 0.80 -9.35
N GLU A 23 -12.98 0.20 -8.38
CA GLU A 23 -12.97 0.72 -7.01
C GLU A 23 -12.02 1.89 -6.82
N GLY A 24 -10.98 1.99 -7.65
CA GLY A 24 -10.01 3.08 -7.59
C GLY A 24 -8.89 2.85 -8.58
N GLY A 25 -7.80 3.59 -8.44
CA GLY A 25 -6.61 3.46 -9.27
C GLY A 25 -5.89 2.13 -9.07
N PRO A 26 -4.93 1.80 -9.95
CA PRO A 26 -4.25 0.49 -9.93
C PRO A 26 -3.14 0.44 -8.88
N PHE A 27 -3.52 0.43 -7.62
CA PHE A 27 -2.59 0.38 -6.49
C PHE A 27 -3.04 -0.67 -5.48
N GLY A 28 -2.07 -1.44 -4.98
CA GLY A 28 -2.30 -2.48 -4.00
C GLY A 28 -1.18 -2.50 -2.97
N ALA A 29 -1.46 -3.07 -1.82
CA ALA A 29 -0.50 -3.18 -0.74
C ALA A 29 -0.80 -4.38 0.16
N VAL A 30 0.26 -4.97 0.72
CA VAL A 30 0.11 -5.99 1.75
C VAL A 30 1.04 -5.66 2.91
N ILE A 31 0.65 -6.06 4.11
CA ILE A 31 1.49 -5.97 5.30
C ILE A 31 1.84 -7.38 5.74
N VAL A 32 3.12 -7.62 5.96
CA VAL A 32 3.67 -8.93 6.28
C VAL A 32 4.36 -8.88 7.64
N ARG A 33 4.10 -9.91 8.45
CA ARG A 33 4.77 -10.10 9.74
C ARG A 33 5.10 -11.58 9.87
N ASP A 34 6.36 -11.87 10.26
CA ASP A 34 6.84 -13.25 10.43
C ASP A 34 6.58 -14.12 9.18
N GLY A 35 6.81 -13.55 7.99
CA GLY A 35 6.67 -14.27 6.73
C GLY A 35 5.24 -14.50 6.28
N LYS A 36 4.25 -13.89 6.95
CA LYS A 36 2.83 -14.07 6.62
C LYS A 36 2.16 -12.74 6.34
N ILE A 37 1.28 -12.72 5.34
CA ILE A 37 0.44 -11.57 5.06
C ILE A 37 -0.60 -11.46 6.16
N ILE A 38 -0.62 -10.33 6.87
CA ILE A 38 -1.60 -10.08 7.94
C ILE A 38 -2.66 -9.08 7.52
N ALA A 39 -2.45 -8.34 6.43
CA ALA A 39 -3.43 -7.39 5.91
C ALA A 39 -3.19 -7.14 4.44
N GLU A 40 -4.27 -6.83 3.73
CA GLU A 40 -4.23 -6.49 2.31
C GLU A 40 -5.04 -5.23 2.09
N GLY A 41 -4.64 -4.43 1.10
CA GLY A 41 -5.35 -3.23 0.72
C GLY A 41 -5.25 -2.96 -0.76
N TRP A 42 -6.22 -2.25 -1.30
CA TRP A 42 -6.20 -1.73 -2.66
C TRP A 42 -6.87 -0.37 -2.65
N ASN A 43 -6.60 0.42 -3.68
CA ASN A 43 -7.16 1.77 -3.76
C ASN A 43 -8.69 1.71 -3.87
N ARG A 44 -9.38 2.34 -2.96
CA ARG A 44 -10.84 2.40 -2.90
C ARG A 44 -11.37 3.83 -2.87
N VAL A 45 -10.59 4.77 -3.36
CA VAL A 45 -10.95 6.19 -3.37
C VAL A 45 -12.30 6.41 -4.07
N VAL A 46 -12.52 5.76 -5.19
CA VAL A 46 -13.78 5.87 -5.94
C VAL A 46 -14.93 5.16 -5.22
N ALA A 47 -14.72 3.91 -4.84
CA ALA A 47 -15.75 3.07 -4.22
C ALA A 47 -16.25 3.62 -2.88
N SER A 48 -15.33 4.17 -2.07
CA SER A 48 -15.67 4.65 -0.72
C SER A 48 -15.90 6.16 -0.64
N HIS A 49 -15.75 6.89 -1.76
CA HIS A 49 -15.84 8.36 -1.79
C HIS A 49 -14.91 8.98 -0.74
N ASP A 50 -13.70 8.46 -0.63
CA ASP A 50 -12.73 8.84 0.39
C ASP A 50 -11.37 9.07 -0.26
N PRO A 51 -10.90 10.32 -0.34
CA PRO A 51 -9.62 10.62 -0.98
C PRO A 51 -8.43 10.01 -0.24
N THR A 52 -8.59 9.58 1.01
CA THR A 52 -7.52 8.96 1.79
C THR A 52 -7.49 7.44 1.65
N ALA A 53 -8.44 6.84 0.95
CA ALA A 53 -8.56 5.38 0.84
C ALA A 53 -7.56 4.78 -0.14
N HIS A 54 -6.29 5.11 0.04
CA HIS A 54 -5.17 4.51 -0.69
C HIS A 54 -4.96 3.07 -0.21
N ALA A 55 -4.31 2.26 -1.04
CA ALA A 55 -4.06 0.86 -0.74
C ALA A 55 -3.31 0.67 0.59
N GLU A 56 -2.28 1.46 0.80
CA GLU A 56 -1.45 1.39 2.01
C GLU A 56 -2.25 1.76 3.25
N ILE A 57 -3.09 2.80 3.16
CA ILE A 57 -3.97 3.20 4.26
C ILE A 57 -4.93 2.07 4.63
N GLY A 58 -5.54 1.45 3.63
CA GLY A 58 -6.44 0.32 3.85
C GLY A 58 -5.74 -0.86 4.54
N ALA A 59 -4.54 -1.19 4.09
CA ALA A 59 -3.76 -2.27 4.67
C ALA A 59 -3.37 -1.96 6.12
N ILE A 60 -2.95 -0.73 6.41
CA ILE A 60 -2.59 -0.30 7.77
C ILE A 60 -3.81 -0.40 8.68
N ARG A 61 -4.97 0.09 8.24
CA ARG A 61 -6.21 0.02 9.03
C ARG A 61 -6.59 -1.41 9.34
N GLU A 62 -6.52 -2.28 8.35
CA GLU A 62 -6.85 -3.70 8.54
C GLU A 62 -5.88 -4.37 9.51
N ALA A 63 -4.57 -4.14 9.37
CA ALA A 63 -3.56 -4.73 10.24
C ALA A 63 -3.73 -4.25 11.68
N CYS A 64 -3.94 -2.95 11.88
CA CYS A 64 -4.13 -2.38 13.21
C CYS A 64 -5.40 -2.91 13.87
N ALA A 65 -6.48 -3.04 13.12
CA ALA A 65 -7.73 -3.60 13.64
C ALA A 65 -7.55 -5.06 14.02
N GLY A 66 -6.88 -5.84 13.18
CA GLY A 66 -6.64 -7.26 13.43
C GLY A 66 -5.75 -7.53 14.63
N LEU A 67 -4.75 -6.68 14.86
CA LEU A 67 -3.85 -6.81 16.00
C LEU A 67 -4.34 -6.06 17.25
N ALA A 68 -5.43 -5.31 17.13
CA ALA A 68 -5.94 -4.43 18.18
C ALA A 68 -4.83 -3.50 18.69
N SER A 69 -4.08 -2.89 17.76
CA SER A 69 -2.91 -2.06 18.09
C SER A 69 -2.80 -0.92 17.08
N PHE A 70 -2.34 0.25 17.52
CA PHE A 70 -2.03 1.35 16.62
C PHE A 70 -0.56 1.33 16.17
N HIS A 71 0.22 0.35 16.61
CA HIS A 71 1.60 0.13 16.17
C HIS A 71 1.71 -1.24 15.49
N LEU A 72 2.59 -1.32 14.50
CA LEU A 72 2.81 -2.54 13.71
C LEU A 72 4.28 -2.96 13.80
N PRO A 73 4.77 -3.33 15.01
CA PRO A 73 6.16 -3.73 15.16
C PRO A 73 6.43 -5.03 14.40
N GLY A 74 7.62 -5.13 13.81
CA GLY A 74 8.02 -6.32 13.06
C GLY A 74 7.33 -6.46 11.72
N CYS A 75 6.61 -5.44 11.25
CA CYS A 75 5.85 -5.50 10.00
C CYS A 75 6.58 -4.84 8.85
N THR A 76 6.43 -5.41 7.65
CA THR A 76 6.89 -4.85 6.39
C THR A 76 5.69 -4.52 5.53
N LEU A 77 5.69 -3.32 4.95
CA LEU A 77 4.69 -2.90 3.98
C LEU A 77 5.22 -3.12 2.58
N TYR A 78 4.50 -3.89 1.78
CA TYR A 78 4.80 -4.09 0.36
C TYR A 78 3.75 -3.35 -0.46
N ALA A 79 4.19 -2.44 -1.28
CA ALA A 79 3.29 -1.62 -2.11
C ALA A 79 3.60 -1.83 -3.59
N SER A 80 2.56 -1.83 -4.42
CA SER A 80 2.73 -1.96 -5.87
C SER A 80 3.50 -0.77 -6.45
N SER A 81 3.36 0.41 -5.84
CA SER A 81 4.08 1.61 -6.22
C SER A 81 4.62 2.31 -4.98
N GLU A 82 5.65 3.14 -5.18
CA GLU A 82 6.26 3.90 -4.09
C GLU A 82 5.18 4.71 -3.36
N PRO A 83 5.10 4.59 -2.01
CA PRO A 83 4.07 5.30 -1.24
C PRO A 83 4.15 6.82 -1.42
N CYS A 84 2.99 7.45 -1.54
CA CYS A 84 2.88 8.91 -1.57
C CYS A 84 3.20 9.48 -0.17
N PRO A 85 3.35 10.81 -0.04
CA PRO A 85 3.64 11.42 1.26
C PRO A 85 2.65 11.07 2.37
N MET A 86 1.36 10.99 2.05
CA MET A 86 0.33 10.62 3.01
C MET A 86 0.56 9.20 3.54
N CYS A 87 0.76 8.25 2.64
CA CYS A 87 0.95 6.84 2.99
C CYS A 87 2.28 6.61 3.71
N LEU A 88 3.34 7.31 3.28
CA LEU A 88 4.63 7.25 3.95
C LEU A 88 4.52 7.75 5.40
N SER A 89 3.81 8.86 5.59
CA SER A 89 3.57 9.41 6.92
C SER A 89 2.75 8.46 7.79
N ALA A 90 1.72 7.84 7.21
CA ALA A 90 0.90 6.86 7.92
C ALA A 90 1.73 5.65 8.35
N ALA A 91 2.60 5.14 7.49
CA ALA A 91 3.50 4.04 7.81
C ALA A 91 4.46 4.41 8.95
N TYR A 92 4.95 5.65 8.97
CA TYR A 92 5.78 6.15 10.05
C TYR A 92 5.00 6.16 11.37
N TRP A 93 3.78 6.68 11.37
CA TRP A 93 2.96 6.71 12.59
C TRP A 93 2.61 5.32 13.09
N ALA A 94 2.43 4.37 12.18
CA ALA A 94 2.17 2.96 12.52
C ALA A 94 3.43 2.21 12.96
N ARG A 95 4.60 2.83 12.85
CA ARG A 95 5.90 2.23 13.20
C ARG A 95 6.21 0.98 12.37
N ILE A 96 5.88 1.02 11.09
CA ILE A 96 6.28 -0.02 10.15
C ILE A 96 7.81 0.04 10.01
N GLU A 97 8.46 -1.12 10.06
CA GLU A 97 9.91 -1.18 10.07
C GLU A 97 10.55 -1.08 8.69
N ARG A 98 9.84 -1.57 7.66
CA ARG A 98 10.42 -1.69 6.32
C ARG A 98 9.35 -1.48 5.28
N ILE A 99 9.69 -0.75 4.22
CA ILE A 99 8.80 -0.52 3.08
C ILE A 99 9.51 -1.01 1.82
N VAL A 100 8.81 -1.82 1.03
CA VAL A 100 9.29 -2.34 -0.25
C VAL A 100 8.25 -2.01 -1.31
N PHE A 101 8.68 -1.52 -2.47
CA PHE A 101 7.74 -1.19 -3.55
C PHE A 101 8.31 -1.65 -4.90
N ALA A 102 7.40 -1.89 -5.86
CA ALA A 102 7.75 -2.39 -7.18
C ALA A 102 8.04 -1.25 -8.16
N ASN A 103 7.16 -0.23 -8.21
CA ASN A 103 7.29 0.90 -9.14
C ASN A 103 7.58 2.18 -8.39
N SER A 104 8.53 2.97 -8.89
CA SER A 104 8.84 4.28 -8.30
C SER A 104 7.76 5.30 -8.62
N ARG A 105 7.79 6.46 -7.92
CA ARG A 105 6.91 7.59 -8.23
C ARG A 105 7.11 8.07 -9.65
N ALA A 106 8.34 8.05 -10.15
CA ALA A 106 8.64 8.45 -11.51
C ALA A 106 7.95 7.54 -12.53
N GLU A 107 7.95 6.23 -12.27
CA GLU A 107 7.27 5.26 -13.13
C GLU A 107 5.75 5.44 -13.08
N ALA A 108 5.18 5.71 -11.91
CA ALA A 108 3.75 5.98 -11.78
C ALA A 108 3.36 7.28 -12.48
N ALA A 109 4.20 8.31 -12.39
CA ALA A 109 3.97 9.58 -13.06
C ALA A 109 3.96 9.43 -14.59
N ALA A 110 4.78 8.53 -15.13
CA ALA A 110 4.85 8.27 -16.56
C ALA A 110 3.52 7.77 -17.14
N ILE A 111 2.66 7.18 -16.30
CA ILE A 111 1.34 6.69 -16.74
C ILE A 111 0.18 7.51 -16.16
N GLY A 112 0.45 8.72 -15.64
CA GLY A 112 -0.57 9.68 -15.24
C GLY A 112 -0.87 9.79 -13.74
N PHE A 113 -0.17 9.06 -12.87
CA PHE A 113 -0.37 9.13 -11.42
C PHE A 113 0.78 9.91 -10.77
N CYS A 114 0.69 11.25 -10.83
CA CYS A 114 1.77 12.13 -10.37
C CYS A 114 1.44 12.78 -9.03
N ASP A 115 2.34 12.63 -8.05
CA ASP A 115 2.26 13.29 -6.75
C ASP A 115 3.48 14.20 -6.50
N ASP A 116 4.22 14.53 -7.55
CA ASP A 116 5.46 15.31 -7.44
C ASP A 116 5.26 16.68 -6.79
N GLU A 117 4.09 17.29 -6.95
CA GLU A 117 3.77 18.57 -6.34
C GLU A 117 3.90 18.54 -4.82
N LEU A 118 3.63 17.40 -4.21
CA LEU A 118 3.69 17.23 -2.76
C LEU A 118 5.11 17.00 -2.25
N TYR A 119 6.03 16.67 -3.15
CA TYR A 119 7.43 16.43 -2.79
C TYR A 119 8.35 17.62 -3.08
N CYS A 120 7.86 18.59 -3.79
CA CYS A 120 8.64 19.81 -4.08
C CYS A 120 8.66 20.85 -2.92
#